data_956013d53d45182e272b70afd2cf1f72
#
_entry.id   956013d53d45182e272b70afd2cf1f72
#
_cell.length_a   1.000
_cell.length_b   1.000
_cell.length_c   1.000
_cell.angle_alpha   90.00
_cell.angle_beta   90.00
_cell.angle_gamma   90.00
#
_symmetry.space_group_name_H-M   'P 1'
#
loop_
_entity.id
_entity.type
_entity.pdbx_description
1 polymer ?
#
loop_
_entity_poly.entity_id
_entity_poly.type
_entity_poly.pdbx_seq_one_letter_code
_entity_poly.pdbx_strand_id
1 'polypeptide(L)'
;MIPSNAENNDKKASLKSSNLELITTGDGSSSLLNTELNDFYHSTKGAIGESLHVYIEQGLDYFIKRDPSCKHIKILEIGFGTGLNALLALNWAQDNSCLVDYESLETHPLPAAIYTQLQFKNWSKNLAKIHQCEWGVTHSINEVFKLTKHRASLEKFKQI
;
A
#
# COMPACT_ATOMS: atom_id res chain seq x y z
N MET A 1 -8.49 -17.39 -32.63
CA MET A 1 -9.61 -17.24 -31.67
C MET A 1 -9.39 -15.96 -30.91
N ILE A 2 -10.25 -14.98 -31.10
CA ILE A 2 -10.22 -13.68 -30.42
C ILE A 2 -10.93 -13.89 -29.09
N PRO A 3 -10.36 -13.53 -27.91
CA PRO A 3 -11.06 -13.65 -26.64
C PRO A 3 -12.25 -12.70 -26.62
N SER A 4 -13.38 -13.21 -26.12
CA SER A 4 -14.69 -12.59 -26.18
C SER A 4 -14.74 -11.29 -25.37
N ASN A 5 -15.42 -10.28 -25.91
CA ASN A 5 -15.73 -8.98 -25.30
C ASN A 5 -16.50 -9.03 -23.97
N ALA A 6 -16.90 -10.21 -23.49
CA ALA A 6 -17.67 -10.41 -22.26
C ALA A 6 -16.82 -10.21 -21.00
N GLU A 7 -15.59 -10.73 -20.96
CA GLU A 7 -14.71 -10.61 -19.77
C GLU A 7 -14.26 -9.17 -19.47
N ASN A 8 -14.15 -8.33 -20.51
CA ASN A 8 -13.81 -6.92 -20.34
C ASN A 8 -14.99 -6.07 -19.83
N ASN A 9 -16.22 -6.48 -20.12
CA ASN A 9 -17.42 -5.78 -19.64
C ASN A 9 -17.71 -6.07 -18.16
N ASP A 10 -17.48 -7.30 -17.69
CA ASP A 10 -17.68 -7.66 -16.27
C ASP A 10 -16.64 -6.98 -15.35
N LYS A 11 -15.38 -6.83 -15.79
CA LYS A 11 -14.35 -6.08 -15.08
C LYS A 11 -14.69 -4.59 -15.00
N LYS A 12 -15.22 -4.02 -16.08
CA LYS A 12 -15.63 -2.60 -16.12
C LYS A 12 -16.92 -2.33 -15.34
N ALA A 13 -17.83 -3.30 -15.24
CA ALA A 13 -19.04 -3.21 -14.43
C ALA A 13 -18.76 -3.31 -12.93
N SER A 14 -17.78 -4.13 -12.50
CA SER A 14 -17.38 -4.28 -11.10
C SER A 14 -16.68 -3.02 -10.55
N LEU A 15 -15.97 -2.28 -11.39
CA LEU A 15 -15.37 -0.99 -11.04
C LEU A 15 -16.41 0.13 -10.88
N LYS A 16 -17.54 0.06 -11.60
CA LYS A 16 -18.62 1.06 -11.51
C LYS A 16 -19.45 1.01 -10.23
N SER A 17 -19.31 -0.03 -9.41
CA SER A 17 -19.99 -0.14 -8.11
C SER A 17 -19.17 0.43 -6.94
N SER A 18 -17.92 0.82 -7.16
CA SER A 18 -17.06 1.51 -6.19
C SER A 18 -16.82 2.94 -6.69
N ASN A 19 -16.94 3.93 -5.80
CA ASN A 19 -16.62 5.34 -6.10
C ASN A 19 -15.10 5.54 -6.32
N LEU A 20 -14.40 4.53 -6.85
CA LEU A 20 -12.96 4.50 -7.06
C LEU A 20 -12.64 4.24 -8.53
N GLU A 21 -11.81 5.09 -9.11
CA GLU A 21 -11.25 4.93 -10.46
C GLU A 21 -9.75 4.67 -10.38
N LEU A 22 -9.29 3.65 -11.11
CA LEU A 22 -7.86 3.39 -11.28
C LEU A 22 -7.28 4.42 -12.27
N ILE A 23 -6.25 5.11 -11.86
CA ILE A 23 -5.52 6.08 -12.67
C ILE A 23 -4.04 5.70 -12.79
N THR A 24 -3.39 6.18 -13.84
CA THR A 24 -1.94 6.12 -13.99
C THR A 24 -1.36 7.50 -13.72
N THR A 25 -0.39 7.57 -12.82
CA THR A 25 0.31 8.81 -12.47
C THR A 25 1.44 9.13 -13.43
N GLY A 26 2.02 10.33 -13.33
CA GLY A 26 3.06 10.80 -14.25
C GLY A 26 4.34 9.95 -14.27
N ASP A 27 4.65 9.22 -13.18
CA ASP A 27 5.77 8.27 -13.15
C ASP A 27 5.40 6.86 -13.66
N GLY A 28 4.15 6.68 -14.13
CA GLY A 28 3.62 5.43 -14.68
C GLY A 28 3.21 4.40 -13.63
N SER A 29 3.10 4.80 -12.36
CA SER A 29 2.54 3.96 -11.30
C SER A 29 1.03 4.12 -11.20
N SER A 30 0.38 3.17 -10.51
CA SER A 30 -1.05 3.23 -10.24
C SER A 30 -1.37 4.13 -9.06
N SER A 31 -2.51 4.83 -9.15
CA SER A 31 -3.19 5.47 -8.04
C SER A 31 -4.70 5.29 -8.19
N LEU A 32 -5.45 5.76 -7.22
CA LEU A 32 -6.91 5.74 -7.22
C LEU A 32 -7.45 7.15 -7.07
N LEU A 33 -8.49 7.47 -7.84
CA LEU A 33 -9.33 8.64 -7.63
C LEU A 33 -10.60 8.18 -6.90
N ASN A 34 -10.88 8.78 -5.76
CA ASN A 34 -12.19 8.70 -5.14
C ASN A 34 -13.10 9.74 -5.79
N THR A 35 -14.03 9.29 -6.62
CA THR A 35 -14.91 10.18 -7.40
C THR A 35 -15.97 10.89 -6.56
N GLU A 36 -16.31 10.33 -5.40
CA GLU A 36 -17.26 10.97 -4.47
C GLU A 36 -16.62 12.14 -3.72
N LEU A 37 -15.37 11.95 -3.25
CA LEU A 37 -14.62 12.98 -2.53
C LEU A 37 -13.85 13.90 -3.48
N ASN A 38 -13.73 13.53 -4.75
CA ASN A 38 -12.87 14.17 -5.75
C ASN A 38 -11.42 14.30 -5.25
N ASP A 39 -10.90 13.22 -4.65
CA ASP A 39 -9.58 13.19 -4.04
C ASP A 39 -8.77 11.99 -4.52
N PHE A 40 -7.45 12.15 -4.58
CA PHE A 40 -6.53 11.13 -5.06
C PHE A 40 -5.82 10.46 -3.89
N TYR A 41 -5.62 9.14 -4.00
CA TYR A 41 -4.85 8.38 -3.01
C TYR A 41 -3.37 8.77 -2.97
N HIS A 42 -2.80 9.19 -4.11
CA HIS A 42 -1.42 9.65 -4.26
C HIS A 42 -1.35 10.78 -5.26
N SER A 43 -0.23 11.49 -5.28
CA SER A 43 0.02 12.55 -6.26
C SER A 43 -0.14 12.04 -7.70
N THR A 44 -0.87 12.78 -8.50
CA THR A 44 -1.02 12.51 -9.94
C THR A 44 0.28 12.68 -10.72
N LYS A 45 1.28 13.37 -10.15
CA LYS A 45 2.61 13.54 -10.75
C LYS A 45 3.45 12.27 -10.65
N GLY A 46 3.26 11.47 -9.59
CA GLY A 46 4.00 10.23 -9.39
C GLY A 46 3.74 9.64 -8.00
N ALA A 47 3.01 8.53 -7.91
CA ALA A 47 2.71 7.91 -6.63
C ALA A 47 3.96 7.31 -5.97
N ILE A 48 4.80 6.62 -6.75
CA ILE A 48 6.06 6.05 -6.25
C ILE A 48 7.01 7.17 -5.84
N GLY A 49 7.22 8.18 -6.68
CA GLY A 49 8.13 9.29 -6.38
C GLY A 49 7.76 10.04 -5.11
N GLU A 50 6.47 10.36 -4.94
CA GLU A 50 5.96 10.98 -3.71
C GLU A 50 6.22 10.11 -2.47
N SER A 51 5.83 8.83 -2.55
CA SER A 51 5.95 7.91 -1.41
C SER A 51 7.41 7.64 -1.04
N LEU A 52 8.31 7.49 -2.00
CA LEU A 52 9.74 7.37 -1.76
C LEU A 52 10.29 8.61 -1.05
N HIS A 53 9.94 9.81 -1.54
CA HIS A 53 10.44 11.04 -0.94
C HIS A 53 9.92 11.22 0.48
N VAL A 54 8.60 11.12 0.69
CA VAL A 54 7.97 11.46 1.98
C VAL A 54 8.23 10.37 3.04
N TYR A 55 7.98 9.10 2.70
CA TYR A 55 7.98 8.03 3.71
C TYR A 55 9.32 7.31 3.82
N ILE A 56 10.08 7.20 2.73
CA ILE A 56 11.38 6.52 2.78
C ILE A 56 12.49 7.52 3.09
N GLU A 57 12.73 8.52 2.23
CA GLU A 57 13.86 9.46 2.41
C GLU A 57 13.69 10.35 3.66
N GLN A 58 12.54 11.00 3.81
CA GLN A 58 12.26 11.90 4.93
C GLN A 58 11.77 11.16 6.19
N GLY A 59 11.34 9.91 6.06
CA GLY A 59 10.92 9.05 7.15
C GLY A 59 12.01 8.09 7.58
N LEU A 60 12.09 6.91 6.96
CA LEU A 60 12.93 5.80 7.40
C LEU A 60 14.43 6.11 7.31
N ASP A 61 14.90 6.68 6.19
CA ASP A 61 16.32 7.04 6.02
C ASP A 61 16.73 8.13 7.01
N TYR A 62 15.87 9.13 7.21
CA TYR A 62 16.13 10.18 8.19
C TYR A 62 16.20 9.62 9.61
N PHE A 63 15.28 8.71 9.97
CA PHE A 63 15.27 8.06 11.28
C PHE A 63 16.54 7.28 11.54
N ILE A 64 16.97 6.43 10.61
CA ILE A 64 18.21 5.62 10.75
C ILE A 64 19.47 6.50 10.75
N LYS A 65 19.50 7.60 10.02
CA LYS A 65 20.63 8.56 10.10
C LYS A 65 20.78 9.15 11.50
N ARG A 66 19.68 9.33 12.23
CA ARG A 66 19.71 9.84 13.61
C ARG A 66 20.04 8.77 14.65
N ASP A 67 19.67 7.53 14.39
CA ASP A 67 19.98 6.38 15.25
C ASP A 67 20.47 5.19 14.41
N PRO A 68 21.74 5.19 13.99
CA PRO A 68 22.33 4.11 13.20
C PRO A 68 22.40 2.76 13.93
N SER A 69 22.25 2.77 15.26
CA SER A 69 22.25 1.55 16.08
C SER A 69 20.90 0.83 16.07
N CYS A 70 19.82 1.51 15.67
CA CYS A 70 18.49 0.94 15.62
C CYS A 70 18.40 -0.19 14.57
N LYS A 71 18.02 -1.38 15.01
CA LYS A 71 17.85 -2.57 14.15
C LYS A 71 16.42 -3.06 14.10
N HIS A 72 15.51 -2.39 14.80
CA HIS A 72 14.11 -2.75 14.85
C HIS A 72 13.25 -1.48 14.92
N ILE A 73 12.40 -1.30 13.91
CA ILE A 73 11.51 -0.15 13.78
C ILE A 73 10.06 -0.62 13.87
N LYS A 74 9.24 0.15 14.58
CA LYS A 74 7.78 -0.02 14.57
C LYS A 74 7.15 1.14 13.83
N ILE A 75 6.29 0.82 12.88
CA ILE A 75 5.58 1.79 12.04
C ILE A 75 4.08 1.64 12.26
N LEU A 76 3.40 2.76 12.48
CA LEU A 76 1.94 2.84 12.41
C LEU A 76 1.54 3.71 11.23
N GLU A 77 0.82 3.13 10.28
CA GLU A 77 0.25 3.81 9.12
C GLU A 77 -1.24 4.05 9.33
N ILE A 78 -1.71 5.22 8.95
CA ILE A 78 -3.13 5.55 8.91
C ILE A 78 -3.56 5.63 7.45
N GLY A 79 -4.39 4.67 7.03
CA GLY A 79 -4.81 4.49 5.64
C GLY A 79 -3.88 3.54 4.87
N PHE A 80 -4.20 2.23 4.88
CA PHE A 80 -3.44 1.24 4.08
C PHE A 80 -3.58 1.50 2.57
N GLY A 81 -4.77 1.89 2.14
CA GLY A 81 -5.08 2.28 0.77
C GLY A 81 -4.58 1.27 -0.27
N THR A 82 -3.73 1.74 -1.19
CA THR A 82 -3.12 0.91 -2.24
C THR A 82 -2.02 -0.04 -1.74
N GLY A 83 -1.58 0.10 -0.49
CA GLY A 83 -0.49 -0.68 0.09
C GLY A 83 0.90 -0.25 -0.39
N LEU A 84 1.01 0.87 -1.12
CA LEU A 84 2.29 1.33 -1.68
C LEU A 84 3.32 1.63 -0.60
N ASN A 85 2.94 2.34 0.47
CA ASN A 85 3.88 2.70 1.53
C ASN A 85 4.38 1.45 2.28
N ALA A 86 3.48 0.49 2.58
CA ALA A 86 3.87 -0.78 3.18
C ALA A 86 4.81 -1.58 2.28
N LEU A 87 4.57 -1.56 0.97
CA LEU A 87 5.41 -2.22 -0.03
C LEU A 87 6.82 -1.59 -0.10
N LEU A 88 6.91 -0.27 -0.10
CA LEU A 88 8.19 0.45 -0.09
C LEU A 88 8.95 0.24 1.22
N ALA A 89 8.26 0.28 2.36
CA ALA A 89 8.86 -0.01 3.67
C ALA A 89 9.39 -1.46 3.76
N LEU A 90 8.66 -2.43 3.18
CA LEU A 90 9.10 -3.83 3.07
C LEU A 90 10.43 -3.95 2.30
N ASN A 91 10.54 -3.29 1.14
CA ASN A 91 11.76 -3.32 0.34
C ASN A 91 12.90 -2.61 1.08
N TRP A 92 12.62 -1.45 1.67
CA TRP A 92 13.58 -0.71 2.48
C TRP A 92 14.13 -1.56 3.65
N ALA A 93 13.25 -2.31 4.35
CA ALA A 93 13.64 -3.20 5.44
C ALA A 93 14.60 -4.30 4.98
N GLN A 94 14.36 -4.86 3.78
CA GLN A 94 15.24 -5.87 3.18
C GLN A 94 16.61 -5.29 2.82
N ASP A 95 16.63 -4.13 2.15
CA ASP A 95 17.85 -3.49 1.68
C ASP A 95 18.76 -3.05 2.85
N ASN A 96 18.15 -2.64 3.97
CA ASN A 96 18.86 -2.18 5.18
C ASN A 96 19.06 -3.28 6.23
N SER A 97 18.58 -4.51 6.02
CA SER A 97 18.61 -5.60 7.00
C SER A 97 18.07 -5.16 8.37
N CYS A 98 17.00 -4.35 8.36
CA CYS A 98 16.36 -3.81 9.54
C CYS A 98 15.03 -4.51 9.80
N LEU A 99 14.78 -4.95 11.04
CA LEU A 99 13.49 -5.52 11.41
C LEU A 99 12.42 -4.44 11.43
N VAL A 100 11.29 -4.69 10.79
CA VAL A 100 10.15 -3.77 10.78
C VAL A 100 8.88 -4.50 11.21
N ASP A 101 8.25 -4.01 12.26
CA ASP A 101 6.87 -4.33 12.60
C ASP A 101 5.99 -3.20 12.05
N TYR A 102 5.22 -3.50 11.01
CA TYR A 102 4.37 -2.56 10.31
C TYR A 102 2.91 -2.79 10.68
N GLU A 103 2.29 -1.81 11.31
CA GLU A 103 0.86 -1.80 11.59
C GLU A 103 0.16 -0.78 10.69
N SER A 104 -0.96 -1.15 10.09
CA SER A 104 -1.73 -0.24 9.26
C SER A 104 -3.21 -0.28 9.63
N LEU A 105 -3.80 0.90 9.76
CA LEU A 105 -5.24 1.07 9.99
C LEU A 105 -5.93 1.42 8.68
N GLU A 106 -7.05 0.77 8.38
CA GLU A 106 -7.84 1.06 7.19
C GLU A 106 -9.33 0.88 7.48
N THR A 107 -10.13 1.87 7.14
CA THR A 107 -11.58 1.83 7.34
C THR A 107 -12.32 1.21 6.14
N HIS A 108 -11.76 1.34 4.94
CA HIS A 108 -12.37 0.91 3.68
C HIS A 108 -11.38 0.09 2.83
N PRO A 109 -11.05 -1.15 3.25
CA PRO A 109 -10.11 -1.99 2.52
C PRO A 109 -10.48 -2.13 1.05
N LEU A 110 -9.50 -2.03 0.17
CA LEU A 110 -9.72 -2.19 -1.27
C LEU A 110 -10.16 -3.63 -1.60
N PRO A 111 -11.20 -3.79 -2.42
CA PRO A 111 -11.61 -5.10 -2.90
C PRO A 111 -10.57 -5.69 -3.86
N ALA A 112 -10.55 -7.03 -3.98
CA ALA A 112 -9.62 -7.74 -4.86
C ALA A 112 -9.71 -7.27 -6.32
N ALA A 113 -10.91 -6.96 -6.79
CA ALA A 113 -11.13 -6.43 -8.13
C ALA A 113 -10.36 -5.14 -8.43
N ILE A 114 -9.98 -4.36 -7.40
CA ILE A 114 -9.19 -3.13 -7.53
C ILE A 114 -7.71 -3.41 -7.29
N TYR A 115 -7.34 -3.97 -6.11
CA TYR A 115 -5.91 -4.08 -5.80
C TYR A 115 -5.14 -5.01 -6.74
N THR A 116 -5.79 -5.99 -7.39
CA THR A 116 -5.14 -6.85 -8.39
C THR A 116 -4.78 -6.14 -9.69
N GLN A 117 -5.31 -4.94 -9.92
CA GLN A 117 -5.00 -4.10 -11.09
C GLN A 117 -3.92 -3.05 -10.82
N LEU A 118 -3.53 -2.85 -9.55
CA LEU A 118 -2.48 -1.91 -9.19
C LEU A 118 -1.13 -2.35 -9.75
N GLN A 119 -0.37 -1.39 -10.26
CA GLN A 119 0.97 -1.61 -10.82
C GLN A 119 1.94 -0.55 -10.29
N PHE A 120 3.02 -1.00 -9.68
CA PHE A 120 4.08 -0.17 -9.13
C PHE A 120 5.44 -0.51 -9.73
N LYS A 121 5.49 -0.79 -11.03
CA LYS A 121 6.72 -1.14 -11.77
C LYS A 121 7.50 -2.27 -11.06
N ASN A 122 8.75 -2.04 -10.76
CA ASN A 122 9.64 -3.03 -10.12
C ASN A 122 9.26 -3.37 -8.67
N TRP A 123 8.34 -2.62 -8.06
CA TRP A 123 7.97 -2.77 -6.65
C TRP A 123 6.79 -3.73 -6.42
N SER A 124 6.12 -4.20 -7.47
CA SER A 124 4.89 -5.00 -7.36
C SER A 124 5.05 -6.41 -6.78
N LYS A 125 6.26 -6.91 -6.57
CA LYS A 125 6.55 -8.32 -6.23
C LYS A 125 5.73 -8.86 -5.05
N ASN A 126 5.55 -8.08 -4.00
CA ASN A 126 4.85 -8.52 -2.79
C ASN A 126 3.45 -7.90 -2.64
N LEU A 127 2.97 -7.14 -3.63
CA LEU A 127 1.73 -6.39 -3.54
C LEU A 127 0.52 -7.29 -3.26
N ALA A 128 0.37 -8.36 -4.03
CA ALA A 128 -0.71 -9.32 -3.82
C ALA A 128 -0.64 -9.95 -2.42
N LYS A 129 0.56 -10.33 -1.96
CA LYS A 129 0.77 -10.94 -0.65
C LYS A 129 0.33 -10.02 0.48
N ILE A 130 0.74 -8.75 0.48
CA ILE A 130 0.37 -7.79 1.54
C ILE A 130 -1.13 -7.47 1.54
N HIS A 131 -1.78 -7.44 0.37
CA HIS A 131 -3.23 -7.26 0.29
C HIS A 131 -4.00 -8.48 0.79
N GLN A 132 -3.54 -9.69 0.48
CA GLN A 132 -4.20 -10.96 0.84
C GLN A 132 -4.03 -11.35 2.31
N CYS A 133 -3.09 -10.74 3.05
CA CYS A 133 -2.95 -10.98 4.49
C CYS A 133 -4.26 -10.73 5.22
N GLU A 134 -4.61 -11.64 6.13
CA GLU A 134 -5.80 -11.55 6.97
C GLU A 134 -5.73 -10.31 7.87
N TRP A 135 -6.86 -9.65 8.06
CA TRP A 135 -7.00 -8.47 8.92
C TRP A 135 -7.03 -8.87 10.40
N GLY A 136 -6.37 -8.10 11.25
CA GLY A 136 -6.30 -8.34 12.70
C GLY A 136 -5.26 -9.40 13.11
N VAL A 137 -4.53 -9.96 12.14
CA VAL A 137 -3.51 -10.99 12.37
C VAL A 137 -2.15 -10.49 11.90
N THR A 138 -1.10 -10.73 12.68
CA THR A 138 0.28 -10.42 12.29
C THR A 138 0.82 -11.49 11.35
N HIS A 139 1.27 -11.06 10.18
CA HIS A 139 1.88 -11.93 9.17
C HIS A 139 3.36 -11.61 8.98
N SER A 140 4.22 -12.61 9.03
CA SER A 140 5.60 -12.49 8.58
C SER A 140 5.61 -12.51 7.05
N ILE A 141 5.87 -11.34 6.43
CA ILE A 141 5.96 -11.23 4.98
C ILE A 141 7.28 -11.83 4.50
N ASN A 142 8.36 -11.58 5.26
CA ASN A 142 9.68 -12.17 5.11
C ASN A 142 10.40 -12.18 6.47
N GLU A 143 11.71 -12.42 6.48
CA GLU A 143 12.51 -12.55 7.69
C GLU A 143 12.64 -11.22 8.46
N VAL A 144 12.52 -10.08 7.80
CA VAL A 144 12.73 -8.74 8.40
C VAL A 144 11.46 -7.90 8.47
N PHE A 145 10.32 -8.35 7.94
CA PHE A 145 9.11 -7.54 7.86
C PHE A 145 7.86 -8.28 8.32
N LYS A 146 7.21 -7.77 9.35
CA LYS A 146 5.91 -8.22 9.83
C LYS A 146 4.85 -7.16 9.52
N LEU A 147 3.69 -7.61 9.06
CA LEU A 147 2.55 -6.77 8.73
C LEU A 147 1.32 -7.17 9.55
N THR A 148 0.72 -6.19 10.20
CA THR A 148 -0.60 -6.31 10.83
C THR A 148 -1.51 -5.23 10.26
N LYS A 149 -2.66 -5.62 9.71
CA LYS A 149 -3.65 -4.68 9.18
C LYS A 149 -4.90 -4.70 10.05
N HIS A 150 -5.42 -3.55 10.41
CA HIS A 150 -6.62 -3.41 11.24
C HIS A 150 -7.74 -2.69 10.48
N ARG A 151 -8.96 -3.23 10.51
CA ARG A 151 -10.16 -2.54 10.01
C ARG A 151 -10.66 -1.57 11.07
N ALA A 152 -9.97 -0.46 11.23
CA ALA A 152 -10.27 0.52 12.27
C ALA A 152 -9.88 1.94 11.84
N SER A 153 -10.55 2.93 12.41
CA SER A 153 -10.08 4.31 12.43
C SER A 153 -9.11 4.51 13.60
N LEU A 154 -8.29 5.56 13.53
CA LEU A 154 -7.37 5.91 14.62
C LEU A 154 -8.10 6.14 15.95
N GLU A 155 -9.30 6.73 15.92
CA GLU A 155 -10.12 6.99 17.10
C GLU A 155 -10.56 5.71 17.82
N LYS A 156 -10.77 4.63 17.06
CA LYS A 156 -11.21 3.32 17.60
C LYS A 156 -10.04 2.39 17.89
N PHE A 157 -8.86 2.71 17.40
CA PHE A 157 -7.66 1.91 17.62
C PHE A 157 -7.13 2.18 19.03
N LYS A 158 -7.25 1.19 19.90
CA LYS A 158 -6.60 1.19 21.21
C LYS A 158 -5.34 0.37 21.08
N GLN A 159 -4.18 1.00 21.24
CA GLN A 159 -2.94 0.25 21.46
C GLN A 159 -3.11 -0.61 22.70
N ILE A 160 -2.98 -1.89 22.52
CA ILE A 160 -2.91 -2.86 23.62
C ILE A 160 -1.50 -2.87 24.18
#